data_9cd1e6306227e2c095471603ff155c44
#
_entry.id   9cd1e6306227e2c095471603ff155c44
#
_cell.length_a   1.000
_cell.length_b   1.000
_cell.length_c   1.000
_cell.angle_alpha   90.00
_cell.angle_beta   90.00
_cell.angle_gamma   90.00
#
_symmetry.space_group_name_H-M   'P 1'
#
loop_
_entity.id
_entity.type
_entity.pdbx_description
1 polymer ?
#
loop_
_entity_poly.entity_id
_entity_poly.type
_entity_poly.pdbx_seq_one_letter_code
_entity_poly.pdbx_strand_id
1 'polypeptide(L)'
;MTSSTWERRSLFQSERMARLFLEVLSWYRAQRRYLLHAFVLMPDHFHALISVPAGISLERAMQLIKGGFSYRAKKELGIQGEIWQRGFSDEYVADAAGFRARIVYVRENPVRAGLARVPEAFPYGSAGSGIEVDAMPEHLRG
;
A
#
# COMPACT_ATOMS: atom_id res chain seq x y z
N MET A 1 -4.31 3.37 -5.56
CA MET A 1 -3.88 2.22 -6.40
C MET A 1 -4.03 0.91 -5.65
N THR A 2 -4.24 -0.16 -6.38
CA THR A 2 -4.50 -1.49 -5.83
C THR A 2 -3.75 -2.53 -6.66
N SER A 3 -3.14 -3.51 -6.01
CA SER A 3 -2.51 -4.63 -6.71
C SER A 3 -2.71 -5.92 -5.93
N SER A 4 -2.86 -7.03 -6.66
CA SER A 4 -3.12 -8.35 -6.09
C SER A 4 -1.92 -9.27 -6.26
N THR A 5 -1.82 -10.27 -5.38
CA THR A 5 -0.83 -11.34 -5.49
C THR A 5 -1.16 -12.26 -6.67
N TRP A 6 -0.15 -13.00 -7.14
CA TRP A 6 -0.31 -14.00 -8.19
C TRP A 6 -1.32 -15.06 -7.76
N GLU A 7 -2.32 -15.30 -8.61
CA GLU A 7 -3.43 -16.22 -8.34
C GLU A 7 -4.16 -15.97 -7.02
N ARG A 8 -4.12 -14.73 -6.54
CA ARG A 8 -4.79 -14.31 -5.29
C ARG A 8 -4.35 -15.15 -4.07
N ARG A 9 -3.09 -15.58 -4.04
CA ARG A 9 -2.56 -16.30 -2.88
C ARG A 9 -2.59 -15.39 -1.64
N SER A 10 -2.93 -15.99 -0.49
CA SER A 10 -2.97 -15.27 0.78
C SER A 10 -1.56 -15.09 1.37
N LEU A 11 -0.67 -14.49 0.57
CA LEU A 11 0.75 -14.35 0.88
C LEU A 11 0.98 -13.55 2.16
N PHE A 12 0.16 -12.53 2.39
CA PHE A 12 0.33 -11.62 3.51
C PHE A 12 -0.40 -12.07 4.79
N GLN A 13 -0.93 -13.29 4.82
CA GLN A 13 -1.26 -13.93 6.08
C GLN A 13 0.01 -14.26 6.87
N SER A 14 1.14 -14.43 6.19
CA SER A 14 2.43 -14.55 6.83
C SER A 14 2.86 -13.22 7.44
N GLU A 15 3.10 -13.18 8.73
CA GLU A 15 3.57 -11.98 9.42
C GLU A 15 4.91 -11.49 8.85
N ARG A 16 5.82 -12.40 8.52
CA ARG A 16 7.12 -12.05 7.94
C ARG A 16 6.97 -11.37 6.59
N MET A 17 6.09 -11.89 5.75
CA MET A 17 5.81 -11.30 4.44
C MET A 17 5.15 -9.93 4.57
N ALA A 18 4.17 -9.81 5.45
CA ALA A 18 3.48 -8.55 5.68
C ALA A 18 4.44 -7.47 6.20
N ARG A 19 5.27 -7.80 7.18
CA ARG A 19 6.26 -6.87 7.73
C ARG A 19 7.27 -6.43 6.68
N LEU A 20 7.74 -7.36 5.87
CA LEU A 20 8.69 -7.04 4.79
C LEU A 20 8.06 -6.08 3.78
N PHE A 21 6.82 -6.31 3.39
CA PHE A 21 6.12 -5.40 2.47
C PHE A 21 6.02 -3.99 3.07
N LEU A 22 5.64 -3.88 4.33
CA LEU A 22 5.52 -2.58 4.99
C LEU A 22 6.89 -1.88 5.11
N GLU A 23 7.96 -2.62 5.31
CA GLU A 23 9.31 -2.05 5.29
C GLU A 23 9.64 -1.45 3.92
N VAL A 24 9.33 -2.17 2.84
CA VAL A 24 9.59 -1.70 1.48
C VAL A 24 8.77 -0.44 1.19
N LEU A 25 7.49 -0.46 1.55
CA LEU A 25 6.60 0.67 1.35
C LEU A 25 7.12 1.93 2.06
N SER A 26 7.53 1.78 3.32
CA SER A 26 8.08 2.85 4.14
C SER A 26 9.44 3.33 3.66
N TRP A 27 10.27 2.42 3.17
CA TRP A 27 11.60 2.71 2.66
C TRP A 27 11.54 3.71 1.51
N TYR A 28 10.69 3.43 0.51
CA TYR A 28 10.57 4.33 -0.64
C TYR A 28 9.90 5.66 -0.27
N ARG A 29 8.98 5.65 0.68
CA ARG A 29 8.43 6.90 1.22
C ARG A 29 9.52 7.74 1.87
N ALA A 30 10.37 7.15 2.68
CA ALA A 30 11.47 7.84 3.36
C ALA A 30 12.45 8.45 2.36
N GLN A 31 12.62 7.82 1.19
CA GLN A 31 13.43 8.34 0.10
C GLN A 31 12.70 9.36 -0.78
N ARG A 32 11.48 9.73 -0.40
CA ARG A 32 10.65 10.72 -1.11
C ARG A 32 10.34 10.34 -2.54
N ARG A 33 10.21 9.04 -2.82
CA ARG A 33 9.77 8.57 -4.12
C ARG A 33 8.29 8.83 -4.34
N TYR A 34 7.55 8.95 -3.27
CA TYR A 34 6.14 9.33 -3.24
C TYR A 34 5.78 9.83 -1.84
N LEU A 35 4.63 10.51 -1.73
CA LEU A 35 3.98 10.73 -0.45
C LEU A 35 3.00 9.58 -0.22
N LEU A 36 2.94 9.08 0.99
CA LEU A 36 2.06 7.97 1.36
C LEU A 36 1.00 8.49 2.34
N HIS A 37 -0.23 8.54 1.88
CA HIS A 37 -1.32 9.13 2.67
C HIS A 37 -2.13 8.10 3.44
N ALA A 38 -2.31 6.93 2.89
CA ALA A 38 -2.99 5.82 3.53
C ALA A 38 -2.59 4.52 2.84
N PHE A 39 -2.65 3.43 3.56
CA PHE A 39 -2.43 2.11 2.99
C PHE A 39 -3.11 1.04 3.82
N VAL A 40 -3.36 -0.10 3.21
CA VAL A 40 -3.74 -1.32 3.90
C VAL A 40 -3.21 -2.51 3.12
N LEU A 41 -2.60 -3.45 3.83
CA LEU A 41 -2.11 -4.69 3.27
C LEU A 41 -3.06 -5.81 3.67
N MET A 42 -3.87 -6.24 2.72
CA MET A 42 -4.81 -7.34 2.89
C MET A 42 -4.09 -8.68 2.59
N PRO A 43 -4.67 -9.84 2.96
CA PRO A 43 -3.97 -11.11 2.75
C PRO A 43 -3.48 -11.37 1.32
N ASP A 44 -4.21 -10.92 0.31
CA ASP A 44 -3.91 -11.21 -1.10
C ASP A 44 -3.80 -9.98 -2.00
N HIS A 45 -3.78 -8.78 -1.42
CA HIS A 45 -3.67 -7.53 -2.18
C HIS A 45 -3.36 -6.37 -1.25
N PHE A 46 -3.05 -5.22 -1.83
CA PHE A 46 -2.90 -4.00 -1.04
C PHE A 46 -3.58 -2.82 -1.74
N HIS A 47 -3.96 -1.84 -0.94
CA HIS A 47 -4.40 -0.52 -1.39
C HIS A 47 -3.44 0.51 -0.85
N ALA A 48 -3.11 1.51 -1.66
CA ALA A 48 -2.31 2.63 -1.22
C ALA A 48 -2.81 3.92 -1.86
N LEU A 49 -2.92 4.96 -1.05
CA LEU A 49 -3.21 6.31 -1.52
C LEU A 49 -1.91 7.08 -1.50
N ILE A 50 -1.39 7.40 -2.67
CA ILE A 50 -0.09 8.06 -2.80
C ILE A 50 -0.18 9.28 -3.70
N SER A 51 0.79 10.19 -3.53
CA SER A 51 1.04 11.29 -4.46
C SER A 51 2.46 11.13 -5.00
N VAL A 52 2.63 11.25 -6.31
CA VAL A 52 3.94 11.16 -6.94
C VAL A 52 4.45 12.57 -7.28
N PRO A 53 5.76 12.82 -7.10
CA PRO A 53 6.32 14.12 -7.47
C PRO A 53 6.39 14.29 -8.99
N ALA A 54 6.55 15.54 -9.42
CA ALA A 54 6.72 15.85 -10.83
C ALA A 54 7.90 15.04 -11.41
N GLY A 55 7.68 14.49 -12.60
CA GLY A 55 8.70 13.67 -13.26
C GLY A 55 8.72 12.20 -12.89
N ILE A 56 7.87 11.77 -11.94
CA ILE A 56 7.72 10.36 -11.58
C ILE A 56 6.27 9.95 -11.90
N SER A 57 6.12 8.84 -12.60
CA SER A 57 4.79 8.30 -12.90
C SER A 57 4.29 7.40 -11.78
N LEU A 58 2.97 7.21 -11.74
CA LEU A 58 2.36 6.25 -10.82
C LEU A 58 2.85 4.83 -11.10
N GLU A 59 3.04 4.49 -12.38
CA GLU A 59 3.59 3.20 -12.80
C GLU A 59 4.98 2.98 -12.22
N ARG A 60 5.81 4.01 -12.20
CA ARG A 60 7.15 3.90 -11.63
C ARG A 60 7.09 3.67 -10.12
N ALA A 61 6.22 4.39 -9.42
CA ALA A 61 6.02 4.17 -7.99
C ALA A 61 5.57 2.74 -7.70
N MET A 62 4.64 2.22 -8.49
CA MET A 62 4.16 0.85 -8.35
C MET A 62 5.28 -0.17 -8.63
N GLN A 63 6.11 0.08 -9.64
CA GLN A 63 7.27 -0.77 -9.93
C GLN A 63 8.23 -0.83 -8.75
N LEU A 64 8.50 0.31 -8.12
CA LEU A 64 9.38 0.37 -6.95
C LEU A 64 8.82 -0.49 -5.81
N ILE A 65 7.55 -0.33 -5.51
CA ILE A 65 6.90 -1.06 -4.41
C ILE A 65 6.88 -2.56 -4.70
N LYS A 66 6.32 -2.96 -5.83
CA LYS A 66 6.17 -4.38 -6.18
C LYS A 66 7.52 -5.04 -6.44
N GLY A 67 8.37 -4.40 -7.22
CA GLY A 67 9.69 -4.92 -7.54
C GLY A 67 10.62 -4.97 -6.34
N GLY A 68 10.59 -3.94 -5.51
CA GLY A 68 11.38 -3.90 -4.28
C GLY A 68 10.98 -5.00 -3.31
N PHE A 69 9.68 -5.22 -3.15
CA PHE A 69 9.20 -6.33 -2.32
C PHE A 69 9.60 -7.68 -2.90
N SER A 70 9.38 -7.89 -4.20
CA SER A 70 9.72 -9.15 -4.86
C SER A 70 11.20 -9.50 -4.72
N TYR A 71 12.06 -8.52 -4.93
CA TYR A 71 13.50 -8.70 -4.80
C TYR A 71 13.87 -9.13 -3.38
N ARG A 72 13.38 -8.42 -2.38
CA ARG A 72 13.71 -8.72 -0.99
C ARG A 72 13.07 -10.03 -0.52
N ALA A 73 11.85 -10.32 -0.93
CA ALA A 73 11.17 -11.56 -0.54
C ALA A 73 11.91 -12.78 -1.09
N LYS A 74 12.37 -12.72 -2.33
CA LYS A 74 13.13 -13.80 -2.94
C LYS A 74 14.49 -13.98 -2.27
N LYS A 75 15.17 -12.87 -1.99
CA LYS A 75 16.51 -12.89 -1.39
C LYS A 75 16.49 -13.28 0.08
N GLU A 76 15.57 -12.71 0.87
CA GLU A 76 15.57 -12.84 2.33
C GLU A 76 14.69 -13.96 2.85
N LEU A 77 13.59 -14.27 2.14
CA LEU A 77 12.60 -15.25 2.59
C LEU A 77 12.52 -16.48 1.69
N GLY A 78 13.32 -16.53 0.63
CA GLY A 78 13.39 -17.68 -0.25
C GLY A 78 12.15 -17.95 -1.09
N ILE A 79 11.32 -16.95 -1.31
CA ILE A 79 10.11 -17.08 -2.12
C ILE A 79 10.50 -17.30 -3.57
N GLN A 80 9.84 -18.25 -4.24
CA GLN A 80 10.08 -18.57 -5.64
C GLN A 80 8.82 -18.32 -6.48
N GLY A 81 9.04 -18.09 -7.78
CA GLY A 81 7.95 -17.89 -8.71
C GLY A 81 7.36 -16.49 -8.69
N GLU A 82 6.20 -16.35 -9.33
CA GLU A 82 5.51 -15.08 -9.42
C GLU A 82 4.91 -14.67 -8.09
N ILE A 83 5.08 -13.40 -7.72
CA ILE A 83 4.51 -12.84 -6.47
C ILE A 83 3.27 -12.03 -6.79
N TRP A 84 3.29 -11.23 -7.86
CA TRP A 84 2.24 -10.27 -8.17
C TRP A 84 1.50 -10.63 -9.45
N GLN A 85 0.19 -10.33 -9.47
CA GLN A 85 -0.54 -10.22 -10.73
C GLN A 85 0.03 -9.06 -11.52
N ARG A 86 -0.04 -9.15 -12.83
CA ARG A 86 0.41 -8.06 -13.72
C ARG A 86 -0.48 -6.85 -13.56
N GLY A 87 0.13 -5.68 -13.65
CA GLY A 87 -0.59 -4.43 -13.61
C GLY A 87 -1.11 -4.05 -12.23
N PHE A 88 -1.95 -3.07 -12.22
CA PHE A 88 -2.60 -2.57 -11.01
C PHE A 88 -3.81 -1.73 -11.42
N SER A 89 -4.73 -1.52 -10.48
CA SER A 89 -5.85 -0.59 -10.67
C SER A 89 -5.52 0.73 -10.00
N ASP A 90 -5.84 1.84 -10.67
CA ASP A 90 -5.67 3.15 -10.08
C ASP A 90 -6.92 3.98 -10.24
N GLU A 91 -7.05 4.97 -9.38
CA GLU A 91 -8.15 5.91 -9.40
C GLU A 91 -7.61 7.29 -9.04
N TYR A 92 -7.86 8.26 -9.89
CA TYR A 92 -7.39 9.62 -9.70
C TYR A 92 -8.29 10.34 -8.70
N VAL A 93 -7.67 11.02 -7.71
CA VAL A 93 -8.38 11.81 -6.72
C VAL A 93 -8.21 13.29 -7.08
N ALA A 94 -9.31 13.93 -7.42
CA ALA A 94 -9.29 15.29 -7.98
C ALA A 94 -9.40 16.40 -6.93
N ASP A 95 -9.97 16.11 -5.75
CA ASP A 95 -10.25 17.14 -4.75
C ASP A 95 -10.12 16.63 -3.33
N ALA A 96 -10.25 17.55 -2.36
CA ALA A 96 -10.11 17.23 -0.95
C ALA A 96 -11.20 16.27 -0.46
N ALA A 97 -12.42 16.40 -0.95
CA ALA A 97 -13.51 15.51 -0.54
C ALA A 97 -13.26 14.08 -1.00
N GLY A 98 -12.80 13.89 -2.24
CA GLY A 98 -12.41 12.59 -2.77
C GLY A 98 -11.24 11.99 -2.02
N PHE A 99 -10.27 12.82 -1.65
CA PHE A 99 -9.14 12.39 -0.85
C PHE A 99 -9.59 11.84 0.50
N ARG A 100 -10.42 12.59 1.22
CA ARG A 100 -10.93 12.15 2.52
C ARG A 100 -11.75 10.86 2.41
N ALA A 101 -12.57 10.75 1.37
CA ALA A 101 -13.35 9.52 1.12
C ALA A 101 -12.45 8.31 0.90
N ARG A 102 -11.33 8.49 0.20
CA ARG A 102 -10.35 7.41 -0.03
C ARG A 102 -9.63 7.02 1.25
N ILE A 103 -9.28 7.98 2.10
CA ILE A 103 -8.69 7.67 3.41
C ILE A 103 -9.62 6.75 4.20
N VAL A 104 -10.91 7.10 4.25
CA VAL A 104 -11.91 6.30 4.97
C VAL A 104 -12.03 4.90 4.36
N TYR A 105 -12.12 4.83 3.02
CA TYR A 105 -12.22 3.54 2.33
C TYR A 105 -11.06 2.61 2.67
N VAL A 106 -9.83 3.14 2.60
CA VAL A 106 -8.63 2.34 2.89
C VAL A 106 -8.61 1.91 4.36
N ARG A 107 -8.90 2.82 5.28
CA ARG A 107 -8.90 2.52 6.72
C ARG A 107 -9.95 1.46 7.09
N GLU A 108 -11.15 1.55 6.51
CA GLU A 108 -12.26 0.66 6.84
C GLU A 108 -12.17 -0.70 6.12
N ASN A 109 -11.26 -0.85 5.18
CA ASN A 109 -11.16 -2.06 4.37
C ASN A 109 -11.04 -3.35 5.20
N PRO A 110 -10.13 -3.44 6.20
CA PRO A 110 -10.05 -4.65 7.02
C PRO A 110 -11.29 -4.88 7.89
N VAL A 111 -11.99 -3.83 8.27
CA VAL A 111 -13.24 -3.96 9.03
C VAL A 111 -14.34 -4.57 8.15
N ARG A 112 -14.49 -4.05 6.93
CA ARG A 112 -15.46 -4.60 5.96
C ARG A 112 -15.17 -6.05 5.60
N ALA A 113 -13.88 -6.41 5.57
CA ALA A 113 -13.47 -7.78 5.27
C ALA A 113 -13.54 -8.73 6.48
N GLY A 114 -13.94 -8.23 7.65
CA GLY A 114 -14.06 -9.05 8.85
C GLY A 114 -12.74 -9.39 9.52
N LEU A 115 -11.65 -8.68 9.18
CA LEU A 115 -10.32 -8.94 9.72
C LEU A 115 -10.03 -8.16 11.00
N ALA A 116 -10.81 -7.14 11.30
CA ALA A 116 -10.67 -6.34 12.51
C ALA A 116 -12.03 -5.71 12.86
N ARG A 117 -12.22 -5.38 14.11
CA ARG A 117 -13.45 -4.69 14.57
C ARG A 117 -13.39 -3.20 14.31
N VAL A 118 -12.22 -2.63 14.44
CA VAL A 118 -11.95 -1.21 14.18
C VAL A 118 -10.66 -1.10 13.38
N PRO A 119 -10.48 -0.02 12.60
CA PRO A 119 -9.27 0.13 11.78
C PRO A 119 -7.96 0.04 12.59
N GLU A 120 -7.95 0.61 13.77
CA GLU A 120 -6.76 0.67 14.64
C GLU A 120 -6.32 -0.71 15.16
N ALA A 121 -7.21 -1.70 15.11
CA ALA A 121 -6.89 -3.07 15.52
C ALA A 121 -6.21 -3.90 14.43
N PHE A 122 -6.16 -3.38 13.19
CA PHE A 122 -5.52 -4.11 12.09
C PHE A 122 -4.06 -3.67 11.94
N PRO A 123 -3.08 -4.57 12.18
CA PRO A 123 -1.67 -4.16 12.28
C PRO A 123 -1.03 -3.78 10.93
N TYR A 124 -1.63 -4.14 9.81
CA TYR A 124 -1.05 -3.93 8.48
C TYR A 124 -1.75 -2.83 7.69
N GLY A 125 -2.35 -1.89 8.38
CA GLY A 125 -2.95 -0.70 7.78
C GLY A 125 -2.38 0.57 8.38
N SER A 126 -2.60 1.71 7.72
CA SER A 126 -2.10 2.99 8.20
C SER A 126 -2.72 3.39 9.54
N ALA A 127 -3.93 2.92 9.85
CA ALA A 127 -4.58 3.23 11.12
C ALA A 127 -3.98 2.48 12.31
N GLY A 128 -3.51 1.23 12.11
CA GLY A 128 -3.08 0.36 13.21
C GLY A 128 -1.58 0.01 13.24
N SER A 129 -0.85 0.35 12.19
CA SER A 129 0.56 -0.06 12.07
C SER A 129 1.55 0.82 12.84
N GLY A 130 1.18 2.05 13.15
CA GLY A 130 2.11 3.02 13.70
C GLY A 130 3.10 3.61 12.68
N ILE A 131 2.97 3.23 11.41
CA ILE A 131 3.82 3.76 10.35
C ILE A 131 3.38 5.18 10.01
N GLU A 132 4.36 6.07 9.92
CA GLU A 132 4.12 7.48 9.60
C GLU A 132 3.58 7.64 8.18
N VAL A 133 2.54 8.46 8.02
CA VAL A 133 1.96 8.80 6.73
C VAL A 133 1.96 10.31 6.53
N ASP A 134 1.76 10.73 5.29
CA ASP A 134 1.83 12.13 4.90
C ASP A 134 0.45 12.76 4.86
N ALA A 135 0.40 14.05 5.20
CA ALA A 135 -0.83 14.84 5.15
C ALA A 135 -1.31 15.01 3.71
N MET A 136 -2.56 15.45 3.56
CA MET A 136 -3.15 15.77 2.26
C MET A 136 -2.21 16.67 1.46
N PRO A 137 -1.99 16.39 0.16
CA PRO A 137 -1.13 17.23 -0.66
C PRO A 137 -1.63 18.67 -0.72
N GLU A 138 -0.70 19.62 -0.79
CA GLU A 138 -1.05 21.05 -0.79
C GLU A 138 -2.02 21.44 -1.89
N HIS A 139 -1.86 20.90 -3.08
CA HIS A 139 -2.72 21.24 -4.21
C HIS A 139 -4.19 20.85 -4.02
N LEU A 140 -4.49 19.98 -3.04
CA LEU A 140 -5.86 19.60 -2.70
C LEU A 140 -6.43 20.41 -1.53
N ARG A 141 -5.60 21.13 -0.79
CA ARG A 141 -6.03 21.82 0.44
C ARG A 141 -6.78 23.12 0.19
N GLY A 142 -6.71 23.59 -0.98
CA GLY A 142 -7.22 24.85 -1.18
C GLY A 142 -8.13 25.27 -2.10
#